data_5937355bd3cd21767bfc64dbbe0bdadb
#
_entry.id   5937355bd3cd21767bfc64dbbe0bdadb
#
_cell.length_a   1.000
_cell.length_b   1.000
_cell.length_c   1.000
_cell.angle_alpha   90.00
_cell.angle_beta   90.00
_cell.angle_gamma   90.00
#
_symmetry.space_group_name_H-M   'P 1'
#
loop_
_entity.id
_entity.type
_entity.pdbx_description
1 polymer ?
#
loop_
_entity_poly.entity_id
_entity_poly.type
_entity_poly.pdbx_seq_one_letter_code
_entity_poly.pdbx_strand_id
1 'polypeptide(L)'
;MSCPKRLLSSSLPLLITSKYRTGYEGVTLRRLDTMLRQCNAHGYFIGLNCHVCNEEGKFIMSDREMSGIGRLMAGVLRHFPEKFNLEMDINGWINIGSMTDSFKEQRHYYHWLRPWHFKAICECDDKGRFQIEGDMIRATYAHSIEIELDHPTDDIPEALYWPCNPEEIETYLELGLKPSEKQNYVHLSKTIRNAMEAGHVHINRPAIIEIDTTRSIADGHVIYRAGTTVFLTEAVLPSYIDVMPSDDPVIQEIVSEWEEEEAAKEEE
;
A
#
# COMPACT_ATOMS: atom_id res chain seq x y z
N MET A 1 -8.02 -1.73 54.40
CA MET A 1 -8.67 -3.02 54.04
C MET A 1 -8.17 -3.42 52.66
N SER A 2 -7.30 -4.41 52.65
CA SER A 2 -6.53 -4.88 51.50
C SER A 2 -7.37 -5.79 50.59
N CYS A 3 -7.24 -5.62 49.29
CA CYS A 3 -7.71 -6.58 48.30
C CYS A 3 -6.52 -7.26 47.62
N PRO A 4 -6.48 -8.58 47.51
CA PRO A 4 -5.30 -9.30 47.07
C PRO A 4 -5.25 -9.46 45.55
N LYS A 5 -4.03 -9.37 45.01
CA LYS A 5 -3.65 -9.69 43.63
C LYS A 5 -3.83 -11.18 43.36
N ARG A 6 -4.51 -11.55 42.27
CA ARG A 6 -4.45 -12.90 41.69
C ARG A 6 -3.52 -12.88 40.47
N LEU A 7 -2.53 -13.74 40.55
CA LEU A 7 -1.69 -14.19 39.45
C LEU A 7 -2.51 -15.03 38.49
N LEU A 8 -2.41 -14.72 37.20
CA LEU A 8 -2.92 -15.56 36.12
C LEU A 8 -1.76 -16.26 35.42
N SER A 9 -1.78 -17.54 35.48
CA SER A 9 -0.88 -18.50 34.85
C SER A 9 -1.13 -18.58 33.36
N SER A 10 -0.04 -18.71 32.62
CA SER A 10 0.05 -19.07 31.21
C SER A 10 -0.59 -20.42 30.90
N SER A 11 -1.48 -20.47 29.92
CA SER A 11 -1.84 -21.69 29.20
C SER A 11 -2.10 -21.41 27.75
N LEU A 12 -1.31 -22.05 26.89
CA LEU A 12 -1.45 -22.15 25.45
C LEU A 12 -2.82 -22.72 25.04
N PRO A 13 -3.47 -22.26 23.98
CA PRO A 13 -4.64 -22.93 23.45
C PRO A 13 -4.25 -24.06 22.51
N LEU A 14 -4.88 -25.18 22.77
CA LEU A 14 -4.90 -26.44 22.04
C LEU A 14 -5.33 -26.23 20.56
N LEU A 15 -4.62 -26.91 19.67
CA LEU A 15 -5.03 -27.25 18.32
C LEU A 15 -6.39 -27.99 18.35
N ILE A 16 -7.42 -27.33 17.83
CA ILE A 16 -8.70 -28.00 17.53
C ILE A 16 -8.69 -28.41 16.07
N THR A 17 -8.39 -29.66 15.81
CA THR A 17 -8.67 -30.33 14.54
C THR A 17 -10.18 -30.60 14.46
N SER A 18 -10.89 -29.81 13.68
CA SER A 18 -12.28 -30.05 13.33
C SER A 18 -12.37 -30.84 12.03
N LYS A 19 -12.69 -32.12 12.15
CA LYS A 19 -13.17 -32.98 11.04
C LYS A 19 -14.62 -32.62 10.73
N TYR A 20 -14.86 -31.91 9.65
CA TYR A 20 -16.13 -31.99 8.91
C TYR A 20 -15.83 -32.16 7.43
N ARG A 21 -16.04 -33.41 7.00
CA ARG A 21 -16.01 -33.88 5.63
C ARG A 21 -17.45 -33.98 5.16
N THR A 22 -17.95 -33.05 4.35
CA THR A 22 -19.07 -33.28 3.44
C THR A 22 -18.84 -32.54 2.15
N GLY A 23 -18.87 -33.30 1.05
CA GLY A 23 -18.52 -33.02 -0.32
C GLY A 23 -19.12 -31.74 -0.94
N TYR A 24 -18.20 -30.91 -1.36
CA TYR A 24 -18.23 -30.13 -2.60
C TYR A 24 -16.77 -29.98 -3.01
N GLU A 25 -16.35 -30.81 -3.95
CA GLU A 25 -15.04 -30.76 -4.58
C GLU A 25 -14.92 -29.46 -5.39
N GLY A 26 -13.84 -28.68 -5.15
CA GLY A 26 -13.30 -27.77 -6.15
C GLY A 26 -13.39 -26.27 -5.91
N VAL A 27 -13.78 -25.77 -4.73
CA VAL A 27 -13.61 -24.34 -4.41
C VAL A 27 -12.43 -24.20 -3.46
N THR A 28 -11.31 -23.78 -4.00
CA THR A 28 -10.08 -23.52 -3.23
C THR A 28 -10.39 -22.54 -2.11
N LEU A 29 -10.22 -22.94 -0.83
CA LEU A 29 -10.42 -22.13 0.37
C LEU A 29 -9.73 -20.76 0.34
N ARG A 30 -8.66 -20.59 -0.46
CA ARG A 30 -7.94 -19.33 -0.71
C ARG A 30 -8.78 -18.19 -1.33
N ARG A 31 -9.98 -18.46 -1.89
CA ARG A 31 -10.85 -17.42 -2.50
C ARG A 31 -11.86 -16.79 -1.54
N LEU A 32 -12.11 -17.38 -0.39
CA LEU A 32 -13.07 -16.84 0.58
C LEU A 32 -12.43 -15.84 1.55
N ASP A 33 -11.11 -15.89 1.70
CA ASP A 33 -10.37 -15.08 2.67
C ASP A 33 -10.00 -13.68 2.17
N THR A 34 -10.31 -13.35 0.91
CA THR A 34 -9.94 -12.08 0.26
C THR A 34 -11.12 -11.20 -0.13
N MET A 35 -12.34 -11.52 0.34
CA MET A 35 -13.54 -10.72 0.04
C MET A 35 -13.64 -9.50 0.95
N LEU A 36 -14.04 -8.36 0.37
CA LEU A 36 -14.37 -7.16 1.13
C LEU A 36 -15.74 -7.33 1.79
N ARG A 37 -15.78 -7.16 3.08
CA ARG A 37 -16.98 -7.30 3.92
C ARG A 37 -17.15 -6.12 4.86
N GLN A 38 -18.31 -6.01 5.47
CA GLN A 38 -18.64 -4.98 6.45
C GLN A 38 -19.17 -5.61 7.74
N CYS A 39 -18.53 -5.30 8.84
CA CYS A 39 -19.06 -5.49 10.18
C CYS A 39 -19.89 -4.27 10.59
N ASN A 40 -21.06 -4.48 11.15
CA ASN A 40 -21.93 -3.37 11.58
C ASN A 40 -21.31 -2.53 12.70
N ALA A 41 -20.47 -3.14 13.55
CA ALA A 41 -19.85 -2.47 14.69
C ALA A 41 -18.43 -1.95 14.41
N HIS A 42 -17.67 -2.58 13.46
CA HIS A 42 -16.24 -2.35 13.31
C HIS A 42 -15.83 -1.91 11.90
N GLY A 43 -16.77 -1.63 10.99
CA GLY A 43 -16.47 -1.09 9.66
C GLY A 43 -16.11 -2.16 8.62
N TYR A 44 -15.35 -1.77 7.60
CA TYR A 44 -14.97 -2.64 6.50
C TYR A 44 -13.73 -3.48 6.84
N PHE A 45 -13.64 -4.67 6.26
CA PHE A 45 -12.50 -5.56 6.43
C PHE A 45 -12.40 -6.54 5.26
N ILE A 46 -11.22 -7.12 5.07
CA ILE A 46 -10.96 -8.19 4.11
C ILE A 46 -10.93 -9.52 4.88
N GLY A 47 -11.68 -10.51 4.40
CA GLY A 47 -11.78 -11.81 5.04
C GLY A 47 -13.22 -12.27 5.23
N LEU A 48 -13.43 -13.40 5.88
CA LEU A 48 -14.74 -13.96 6.18
C LEU A 48 -15.33 -13.37 7.46
N ASN A 49 -14.50 -13.28 8.50
CA ASN A 49 -14.91 -12.85 9.83
C ASN A 49 -14.19 -11.56 10.23
N CYS A 50 -14.89 -10.69 10.93
CA CYS A 50 -14.36 -9.45 11.48
C CYS A 50 -13.21 -9.74 12.46
N HIS A 51 -12.09 -9.06 12.29
CA HIS A 51 -10.89 -9.26 13.12
C HIS A 51 -11.09 -8.88 14.61
N VAL A 52 -12.14 -8.09 14.91
CA VAL A 52 -12.42 -7.60 16.27
C VAL A 52 -13.43 -8.47 17.01
N CYS A 53 -14.58 -8.79 16.39
CA CYS A 53 -15.66 -9.56 17.05
C CYS A 53 -15.79 -11.00 16.53
N ASN A 54 -15.05 -11.38 15.52
CA ASN A 54 -15.09 -12.69 14.87
C ASN A 54 -16.46 -13.07 14.27
N GLU A 55 -17.37 -12.10 14.10
CA GLU A 55 -18.63 -12.33 13.41
C GLU A 55 -18.45 -12.25 11.89
N GLU A 56 -19.25 -13.04 11.15
CA GLU A 56 -19.27 -12.95 9.68
C GLU A 56 -19.80 -11.59 9.25
N GLY A 57 -19.03 -10.89 8.39
CA GLY A 57 -19.40 -9.60 7.85
C GLY A 57 -20.35 -9.71 6.66
N LYS A 58 -21.16 -8.66 6.43
CA LYS A 58 -21.96 -8.53 5.22
C LYS A 58 -21.04 -8.44 4.01
N PHE A 59 -21.24 -9.27 2.99
CA PHE A 59 -20.53 -9.22 1.71
C PHE A 59 -20.73 -7.88 1.01
N ILE A 60 -19.65 -7.27 0.54
CA ILE A 60 -19.63 -5.99 -0.18
C ILE A 60 -19.20 -6.23 -1.63
N MET A 61 -18.04 -6.84 -1.85
CA MET A 61 -17.52 -7.19 -3.17
C MET A 61 -16.48 -8.30 -3.09
N SER A 62 -16.29 -8.99 -4.19
CA SER A 62 -15.24 -10.00 -4.34
C SER A 62 -13.86 -9.35 -4.49
N ASP A 63 -12.79 -10.13 -4.24
CA ASP A 63 -11.41 -9.73 -4.49
C ASP A 63 -11.19 -9.24 -5.94
N ARG A 64 -11.76 -9.96 -6.91
CA ARG A 64 -11.66 -9.59 -8.33
C ARG A 64 -12.29 -8.22 -8.61
N GLU A 65 -13.44 -7.92 -8.03
CA GLU A 65 -14.11 -6.62 -8.18
C GLU A 65 -13.30 -5.53 -7.49
N MET A 66 -12.88 -5.76 -6.24
CA MET A 66 -12.05 -4.83 -5.48
C MET A 66 -10.74 -4.50 -6.22
N SER A 67 -10.03 -5.51 -6.69
CA SER A 67 -8.79 -5.33 -7.47
C SER A 67 -9.03 -4.61 -8.80
N GLY A 68 -10.15 -4.92 -9.48
CA GLY A 68 -10.52 -4.26 -10.74
C GLY A 68 -10.84 -2.79 -10.55
N ILE A 69 -11.67 -2.47 -9.55
CA ILE A 69 -12.03 -1.10 -9.21
C ILE A 69 -10.80 -0.34 -8.71
N GLY A 70 -9.99 -0.94 -7.83
CA GLY A 70 -8.77 -0.32 -7.31
C GLY A 70 -7.77 0.06 -8.40
N ARG A 71 -7.55 -0.82 -9.40
CA ARG A 71 -6.71 -0.49 -10.57
C ARG A 71 -7.30 0.64 -11.40
N LEU A 72 -8.61 0.66 -11.61
CA LEU A 72 -9.27 1.73 -12.35
C LEU A 72 -9.19 3.06 -11.60
N MET A 73 -9.44 3.06 -10.29
CA MET A 73 -9.24 4.22 -9.42
C MET A 73 -7.81 4.75 -9.52
N ALA A 74 -6.82 3.88 -9.38
CA ALA A 74 -5.42 4.27 -9.48
C ALA A 74 -5.09 4.90 -10.83
N GLY A 75 -5.57 4.31 -11.94
CA GLY A 75 -5.38 4.83 -13.28
C GLY A 75 -5.99 6.24 -13.46
N VAL A 76 -7.24 6.38 -13.08
CA VAL A 76 -7.98 7.65 -13.21
C VAL A 76 -7.39 8.74 -12.33
N LEU A 77 -7.16 8.44 -11.05
CA LEU A 77 -6.69 9.44 -10.08
C LEU A 77 -5.22 9.85 -10.27
N ARG A 78 -4.42 9.07 -11.02
CA ARG A 78 -2.98 9.33 -11.18
C ARG A 78 -2.57 9.78 -12.58
N HIS A 79 -3.35 9.38 -13.62
CA HIS A 79 -2.84 9.44 -14.98
C HIS A 79 -3.79 10.03 -16.01
N PHE A 80 -5.11 9.76 -15.91
CA PHE A 80 -6.03 10.10 -17.01
C PHE A 80 -7.47 10.42 -16.54
N PRO A 81 -7.69 11.36 -15.60
CA PRO A 81 -9.03 11.77 -15.18
C PRO A 81 -9.87 12.30 -16.33
N GLU A 82 -9.24 12.97 -17.31
CA GLU A 82 -9.89 13.54 -18.49
C GLU A 82 -10.54 12.47 -19.39
N LYS A 83 -10.00 11.25 -19.43
CA LYS A 83 -10.62 10.13 -20.19
C LYS A 83 -11.94 9.67 -19.61
N PHE A 84 -12.18 10.03 -18.35
CA PHE A 84 -13.41 9.74 -17.63
C PHE A 84 -14.30 10.99 -17.45
N ASN A 85 -14.00 12.08 -18.15
CA ASN A 85 -14.68 13.36 -18.04
C ASN A 85 -14.76 13.85 -16.59
N LEU A 86 -13.70 13.67 -15.82
CA LEU A 86 -13.61 14.04 -14.42
C LEU A 86 -12.76 15.29 -14.25
N GLU A 87 -13.29 16.26 -13.52
CA GLU A 87 -12.57 17.45 -13.10
C GLU A 87 -11.76 17.11 -11.84
N MET A 88 -10.47 17.37 -11.92
CA MET A 88 -9.52 17.19 -10.80
C MET A 88 -9.00 18.57 -10.42
N ASP A 89 -8.93 18.84 -9.11
CA ASP A 89 -8.32 20.07 -8.63
C ASP A 89 -6.78 19.97 -8.62
N ILE A 90 -6.14 21.08 -8.26
CA ILE A 90 -4.67 21.20 -8.26
C ILE A 90 -3.98 20.25 -7.30
N ASN A 91 -4.66 19.77 -6.24
CA ASN A 91 -4.15 18.82 -5.25
C ASN A 91 -4.55 17.37 -5.54
N GLY A 92 -5.14 17.11 -6.72
CA GLY A 92 -5.50 15.77 -7.18
C GLY A 92 -6.86 15.26 -6.69
N TRP A 93 -7.72 16.12 -6.12
CA TRP A 93 -9.03 15.72 -5.62
C TRP A 93 -10.08 15.64 -6.73
N ILE A 94 -10.89 14.61 -6.69
CA ILE A 94 -12.06 14.39 -7.56
C ILE A 94 -13.29 14.12 -6.68
N ASN A 95 -14.47 14.58 -7.11
CA ASN A 95 -15.71 14.26 -6.43
C ASN A 95 -16.10 12.77 -6.62
N ILE A 96 -16.35 12.06 -5.51
CA ILE A 96 -16.67 10.61 -5.51
C ILE A 96 -17.97 10.33 -6.27
N GLY A 97 -18.95 11.20 -6.18
CA GLY A 97 -20.22 11.06 -6.91
C GLY A 97 -20.00 11.09 -8.42
N SER A 98 -19.30 12.11 -8.90
CA SER A 98 -18.92 12.26 -10.32
C SER A 98 -18.10 11.05 -10.81
N MET A 99 -17.15 10.57 -10.01
CA MET A 99 -16.36 9.37 -10.34
C MET A 99 -17.25 8.12 -10.40
N THR A 100 -18.21 7.99 -9.48
CA THR A 100 -19.16 6.87 -9.48
C THR A 100 -19.97 6.83 -10.76
N ASP A 101 -20.51 7.97 -11.16
CA ASP A 101 -21.37 8.07 -12.34
C ASP A 101 -20.59 7.85 -13.63
N SER A 102 -19.40 8.43 -13.74
CA SER A 102 -18.49 8.19 -14.86
C SER A 102 -18.11 6.71 -15.01
N PHE A 103 -17.80 6.03 -13.91
CA PHE A 103 -17.46 4.59 -13.95
C PHE A 103 -18.64 3.74 -14.43
N LYS A 104 -19.87 4.04 -14.01
CA LYS A 104 -21.09 3.35 -14.49
C LYS A 104 -21.34 3.59 -15.95
N GLU A 105 -21.17 4.83 -16.40
CA GLU A 105 -21.41 5.22 -17.79
C GLU A 105 -20.42 4.54 -18.74
N GLN A 106 -19.15 4.56 -18.41
CA GLN A 106 -18.10 4.02 -19.26
C GLN A 106 -17.92 2.50 -19.15
N ARG A 107 -18.40 1.88 -18.07
CA ARG A 107 -18.26 0.44 -17.80
C ARG A 107 -19.56 -0.14 -17.29
N HIS A 108 -20.41 -0.62 -18.18
CA HIS A 108 -21.75 -1.15 -17.84
C HIS A 108 -21.75 -2.22 -16.75
N TYR A 109 -20.71 -3.01 -16.60
CA TYR A 109 -20.62 -4.00 -15.53
C TYR A 109 -20.44 -3.40 -14.14
N TYR A 110 -20.17 -2.07 -14.02
CA TYR A 110 -20.14 -1.33 -12.76
C TYR A 110 -21.47 -0.63 -12.41
N HIS A 111 -22.59 -0.98 -13.06
CA HIS A 111 -23.92 -0.38 -12.81
C HIS A 111 -24.34 -0.41 -11.33
N TRP A 112 -23.85 -1.40 -10.56
CA TRP A 112 -24.12 -1.58 -9.13
C TRP A 112 -23.27 -0.67 -8.23
N LEU A 113 -22.20 -0.05 -8.73
CA LEU A 113 -21.28 0.77 -7.96
C LEU A 113 -21.99 1.94 -7.28
N ARG A 114 -21.54 2.29 -6.07
CA ARG A 114 -22.04 3.42 -5.27
C ARG A 114 -20.84 4.10 -4.61
N PRO A 115 -20.96 5.40 -4.21
CA PRO A 115 -19.87 6.14 -3.55
C PRO A 115 -19.22 5.42 -2.37
N TRP A 116 -20.01 4.73 -1.57
CA TRP A 116 -19.52 4.02 -0.40
C TRP A 116 -18.63 2.80 -0.71
N HIS A 117 -18.68 2.24 -1.93
CA HIS A 117 -17.76 1.18 -2.32
C HIS A 117 -16.32 1.69 -2.44
N PHE A 118 -16.14 2.93 -2.90
CA PHE A 118 -14.81 3.55 -2.92
C PHE A 118 -14.30 3.77 -1.50
N LYS A 119 -15.17 4.23 -0.57
CA LYS A 119 -14.83 4.36 0.86
C LYS A 119 -14.38 3.02 1.44
N ALA A 120 -15.13 1.95 1.15
CA ALA A 120 -14.78 0.61 1.60
C ALA A 120 -13.41 0.13 1.08
N ILE A 121 -13.08 0.40 -0.18
CA ILE A 121 -11.77 0.08 -0.75
C ILE A 121 -10.67 0.89 -0.07
N CYS A 122 -10.88 2.19 0.15
CA CYS A 122 -9.86 3.05 0.78
C CYS A 122 -9.61 2.68 2.25
N GLU A 123 -10.66 2.32 3.02
CA GLU A 123 -10.52 1.90 4.41
C GLU A 123 -9.77 0.56 4.56
N CYS A 124 -9.82 -0.30 3.52
CA CYS A 124 -9.12 -1.57 3.48
C CYS A 124 -7.80 -1.53 2.68
N ASP A 125 -7.32 -0.34 2.31
CA ASP A 125 -6.08 -0.18 1.56
C ASP A 125 -4.88 0.02 2.51
N ASP A 126 -4.22 -1.06 2.89
CA ASP A 126 -3.09 -1.05 3.82
C ASP A 126 -1.93 -0.14 3.38
N LYS A 127 -1.79 0.09 2.06
CA LYS A 127 -0.72 0.94 1.50
C LYS A 127 -1.06 2.43 1.55
N GLY A 128 -2.31 2.79 1.87
CA GLY A 128 -2.75 4.19 1.90
C GLY A 128 -2.63 4.88 0.54
N ARG A 129 -2.95 4.16 -0.56
CA ARG A 129 -2.86 4.69 -1.94
C ARG A 129 -3.88 5.74 -2.26
N PHE A 130 -4.95 5.82 -1.46
CA PHE A 130 -6.08 6.71 -1.66
C PHE A 130 -6.44 7.43 -0.37
N GLN A 131 -6.87 8.66 -0.50
CA GLN A 131 -7.38 9.48 0.60
C GLN A 131 -8.79 9.94 0.28
N ILE A 132 -9.66 9.96 1.30
CA ILE A 132 -11.02 10.50 1.20
C ILE A 132 -11.19 11.60 2.23
N GLU A 133 -11.75 12.72 1.81
CA GLU A 133 -12.16 13.81 2.66
C GLU A 133 -13.54 14.29 2.24
N GLY A 134 -14.53 14.07 3.11
CA GLY A 134 -15.95 14.32 2.78
C GLY A 134 -16.40 13.50 1.58
N ASP A 135 -16.73 14.19 0.49
CA ASP A 135 -17.15 13.59 -0.78
C ASP A 135 -16.06 13.67 -1.87
N MET A 136 -14.83 13.98 -1.49
CA MET A 136 -13.69 14.05 -2.38
C MET A 136 -12.77 12.85 -2.17
N ILE A 137 -12.11 12.41 -3.25
CA ILE A 137 -11.15 11.32 -3.26
C ILE A 137 -9.94 11.71 -4.10
N ARG A 138 -8.74 11.29 -3.66
CA ARG A 138 -7.51 11.41 -4.47
C ARG A 138 -6.61 10.19 -4.33
N ALA A 139 -5.69 10.00 -5.24
CA ALA A 139 -4.51 9.19 -5.02
C ALA A 139 -3.52 9.98 -4.15
N THR A 140 -2.74 9.28 -3.34
CA THR A 140 -1.79 9.93 -2.42
C THR A 140 -0.38 10.04 -3.03
N TYR A 141 -0.06 9.21 -4.03
CA TYR A 141 1.24 9.20 -4.71
C TYR A 141 1.18 8.57 -6.10
N ALA A 142 2.33 8.60 -6.82
CA ALA A 142 2.55 8.02 -8.14
C ALA A 142 1.76 8.70 -9.27
N HIS A 143 1.58 10.01 -9.21
CA HIS A 143 0.98 10.80 -10.27
C HIS A 143 1.95 10.99 -11.45
N SER A 144 1.43 10.88 -12.67
CA SER A 144 2.12 11.34 -13.89
C SER A 144 1.55 12.65 -14.43
N ILE A 145 0.45 13.12 -13.86
CA ILE A 145 -0.12 14.45 -14.09
C ILE A 145 0.43 15.42 -13.05
N GLU A 146 0.49 16.68 -13.39
CA GLU A 146 0.98 17.72 -12.50
C GLU A 146 -0.03 17.98 -11.38
N ILE A 147 0.43 17.88 -10.14
CA ILE A 147 -0.34 18.22 -8.94
C ILE A 147 0.55 18.97 -7.95
N GLU A 148 -0.05 19.79 -7.11
CA GLU A 148 0.60 20.41 -5.96
C GLU A 148 0.37 19.54 -4.71
N LEU A 149 1.47 19.10 -4.07
CA LEU A 149 1.37 18.30 -2.86
C LEU A 149 1.03 19.18 -1.64
N ASP A 150 0.00 18.80 -0.91
CA ASP A 150 -0.40 19.37 0.37
C ASP A 150 -0.39 18.31 1.49
N HIS A 151 0.37 17.24 1.28
CA HIS A 151 0.53 16.17 2.27
C HIS A 151 1.28 16.63 3.52
N PRO A 152 1.05 15.96 4.67
CA PRO A 152 1.79 16.24 5.89
C PRO A 152 3.30 16.10 5.71
N THR A 153 4.05 16.96 6.39
CA THR A 153 5.52 16.98 6.43
C THR A 153 6.07 16.68 7.82
N ASP A 154 5.19 16.28 8.73
CA ASP A 154 5.49 15.83 10.10
C ASP A 154 5.66 14.31 10.17
N ASP A 155 6.18 13.81 11.29
CA ASP A 155 6.40 12.38 11.55
C ASP A 155 7.22 11.67 10.46
N ILE A 156 8.22 12.37 9.90
CA ILE A 156 9.15 11.77 8.95
C ILE A 156 10.18 10.93 9.72
N PRO A 157 10.37 9.64 9.36
CA PRO A 157 11.42 8.82 9.98
C PRO A 157 12.80 9.41 9.76
N GLU A 158 13.76 9.15 10.65
CA GLU A 158 15.15 9.62 10.55
C GLU A 158 15.87 9.07 9.32
N ALA A 159 15.45 7.90 8.85
CA ALA A 159 15.91 7.28 7.61
C ALA A 159 14.74 6.81 6.74
N LEU A 160 14.87 6.96 5.44
CA LEU A 160 13.99 6.40 4.42
C LEU A 160 14.82 5.60 3.42
N TYR A 161 14.18 4.73 2.64
CA TYR A 161 14.87 3.77 1.81
C TYR A 161 14.40 3.85 0.35
N TRP A 162 15.33 3.64 -0.58
CA TRP A 162 15.06 3.64 -2.01
C TRP A 162 15.72 2.46 -2.71
N PRO A 163 15.00 1.66 -3.51
CA PRO A 163 15.55 0.51 -4.20
C PRO A 163 16.14 0.91 -5.55
N CYS A 164 17.30 0.37 -5.91
CA CYS A 164 17.94 0.60 -7.20
C CYS A 164 18.55 -0.67 -7.80
N ASN A 165 18.87 -0.58 -9.09
CA ASN A 165 19.71 -1.57 -9.72
C ASN A 165 21.13 -1.49 -9.13
N PRO A 166 21.72 -2.60 -8.64
CA PRO A 166 23.09 -2.61 -8.13
C PRO A 166 24.12 -2.01 -9.07
N GLU A 167 23.93 -2.13 -10.39
CA GLU A 167 24.84 -1.58 -11.41
C GLU A 167 24.80 -0.05 -11.50
N GLU A 168 23.76 0.60 -10.97
CA GLU A 168 23.54 2.05 -11.05
C GLU A 168 23.92 2.80 -9.77
N ILE A 169 24.36 2.11 -8.72
CA ILE A 169 24.68 2.69 -7.41
C ILE A 169 25.63 3.89 -7.52
N GLU A 170 26.74 3.73 -8.27
CA GLU A 170 27.76 4.79 -8.42
C GLU A 170 27.15 6.06 -9.03
N THR A 171 26.23 5.91 -9.98
CA THR A 171 25.52 7.03 -10.59
C THR A 171 24.69 7.79 -9.56
N TYR A 172 23.98 7.08 -8.68
CA TYR A 172 23.16 7.72 -7.65
C TYR A 172 24.01 8.37 -6.56
N LEU A 173 25.15 7.78 -6.21
CA LEU A 173 26.10 8.41 -5.27
C LEU A 173 26.72 9.70 -5.83
N GLU A 174 26.86 9.83 -7.13
CA GLU A 174 27.40 11.02 -7.77
C GLU A 174 26.33 12.10 -8.03
N LEU A 175 25.15 11.70 -8.52
CA LEU A 175 24.13 12.61 -9.02
C LEU A 175 22.94 12.83 -8.09
N GLY A 176 22.80 11.99 -7.04
CA GLY A 176 21.62 11.95 -6.21
C GLY A 176 20.42 11.28 -6.87
N LEU A 177 19.26 11.36 -6.21
CA LEU A 177 18.02 10.80 -6.72
C LEU A 177 17.14 11.90 -7.33
N LYS A 178 16.57 11.63 -8.48
CA LYS A 178 15.60 12.49 -9.16
C LYS A 178 14.38 11.67 -9.57
N PRO A 179 13.22 12.29 -9.72
CA PRO A 179 12.04 11.65 -10.26
C PRO A 179 12.32 11.04 -11.65
N SER A 180 11.71 9.88 -11.93
CA SER A 180 11.72 9.32 -13.27
C SER A 180 10.87 10.16 -14.23
N GLU A 181 11.02 9.96 -15.54
CA GLU A 181 10.22 10.67 -16.57
C GLU A 181 8.69 10.48 -16.41
N LYS A 182 8.28 9.45 -15.67
CA LYS A 182 6.86 9.11 -15.46
C LYS A 182 6.31 9.56 -14.11
N GLN A 183 7.13 10.21 -13.29
CA GLN A 183 6.77 10.60 -11.92
C GLN A 183 7.27 12.00 -11.62
N ASN A 184 6.51 12.76 -10.84
CA ASN A 184 6.85 14.13 -10.48
C ASN A 184 7.73 14.22 -9.23
N TYR A 185 7.79 13.13 -8.44
CA TYR A 185 8.49 13.06 -7.16
C TYR A 185 9.28 11.76 -7.03
N VAL A 186 10.35 11.78 -6.25
CA VAL A 186 11.06 10.59 -5.80
C VAL A 186 10.21 9.90 -4.73
N HIS A 187 10.00 8.59 -4.88
CA HIS A 187 9.23 7.78 -3.94
C HIS A 187 10.17 7.05 -3.00
N LEU A 188 10.10 7.39 -1.72
CA LEU A 188 10.91 6.79 -0.67
C LEU A 188 10.05 5.83 0.17
N SER A 189 10.63 4.75 0.63
CA SER A 189 9.97 3.73 1.43
C SER A 189 10.28 3.89 2.91
N LYS A 190 9.31 3.59 3.77
CA LYS A 190 9.44 3.70 5.22
C LYS A 190 10.45 2.72 5.82
N THR A 191 10.54 1.52 5.26
CA THR A 191 11.39 0.42 5.76
C THR A 191 12.17 -0.22 4.62
N ILE A 192 13.25 -0.91 4.97
CA ILE A 192 14.05 -1.73 4.04
C ILE A 192 13.12 -2.72 3.31
N ARG A 193 12.24 -3.43 4.03
CA ARG A 193 11.30 -4.39 3.45
C ARG A 193 10.39 -3.74 2.40
N ASN A 194 9.83 -2.57 2.71
CA ASN A 194 8.98 -1.87 1.72
C ASN A 194 9.77 -1.44 0.48
N ALA A 195 11.04 -1.04 0.63
CA ALA A 195 11.90 -0.70 -0.49
C ALA A 195 12.25 -1.94 -1.32
N MET A 196 12.62 -3.05 -0.67
CA MET A 196 12.91 -4.32 -1.31
C MET A 196 11.71 -4.82 -2.13
N GLU A 197 10.51 -4.87 -1.54
CA GLU A 197 9.27 -5.26 -2.22
C GLU A 197 8.94 -4.35 -3.42
N ALA A 198 9.13 -3.04 -3.27
CA ALA A 198 8.89 -2.08 -4.36
C ALA A 198 9.89 -2.27 -5.51
N GLY A 199 11.15 -2.52 -5.19
CA GLY A 199 12.21 -2.76 -6.16
C GLY A 199 12.08 -4.11 -6.87
N HIS A 200 11.67 -5.15 -6.15
CA HIS A 200 11.56 -6.52 -6.66
C HIS A 200 10.57 -6.65 -7.83
N VAL A 201 9.62 -5.74 -7.96
CA VAL A 201 8.71 -5.69 -9.13
C VAL A 201 9.46 -5.58 -10.46
N HIS A 202 10.65 -4.96 -10.45
CA HIS A 202 11.41 -4.67 -11.66
C HIS A 202 12.86 -5.21 -11.64
N ILE A 203 13.38 -5.49 -10.44
CA ILE A 203 14.79 -5.89 -10.22
C ILE A 203 14.77 -7.11 -9.31
N ASN A 204 15.30 -8.24 -9.77
CA ASN A 204 15.26 -9.49 -9.01
C ASN A 204 15.86 -9.35 -7.60
N ARG A 205 17.02 -8.68 -7.50
CA ARG A 205 17.70 -8.37 -6.22
C ARG A 205 18.09 -6.91 -6.19
N PRO A 206 17.18 -6.00 -5.77
CA PRO A 206 17.49 -4.58 -5.69
C PRO A 206 18.52 -4.30 -4.60
N ALA A 207 19.45 -3.38 -4.87
CA ALA A 207 20.23 -2.74 -3.84
C ALA A 207 19.39 -1.67 -3.15
N ILE A 208 19.69 -1.36 -1.89
CA ILE A 208 18.97 -0.38 -1.10
C ILE A 208 19.88 0.80 -0.79
N ILE A 209 19.37 1.97 -1.09
CA ILE A 209 19.93 3.26 -0.68
C ILE A 209 19.16 3.73 0.56
N GLU A 210 19.89 4.08 1.61
CA GLU A 210 19.38 4.76 2.80
C GLU A 210 19.53 6.26 2.64
N ILE A 211 18.52 7.01 3.02
CA ILE A 211 18.48 8.47 2.94
C ILE A 211 18.40 9.05 4.36
N ASP A 212 19.41 9.85 4.75
CA ASP A 212 19.41 10.65 5.97
C ASP A 212 18.42 11.81 5.84
N THR A 213 17.19 11.55 6.26
CA THR A 213 16.11 12.54 6.18
C THR A 213 16.28 13.66 7.20
N THR A 214 16.91 13.38 8.33
CA THR A 214 17.17 14.37 9.40
C THR A 214 18.04 15.49 8.86
N ARG A 215 19.16 15.15 8.21
CA ARG A 215 20.05 16.15 7.58
C ARG A 215 19.38 16.82 6.40
N SER A 216 18.70 16.06 5.55
CA SER A 216 18.00 16.61 4.40
C SER A 216 16.97 17.68 4.81
N ILE A 217 16.15 17.42 5.82
CA ILE A 217 15.15 18.36 6.34
C ILE A 217 15.82 19.56 7.03
N ALA A 218 16.90 19.34 7.79
CA ALA A 218 17.63 20.42 8.44
C ALA A 218 18.24 21.42 7.43
N ASP A 219 18.61 20.95 6.24
CA ASP A 219 19.12 21.75 5.13
C ASP A 219 18.00 22.36 4.27
N GLY A 220 16.73 22.19 4.68
CA GLY A 220 15.57 22.87 4.07
C GLY A 220 14.85 22.07 2.97
N HIS A 221 15.19 20.79 2.76
CA HIS A 221 14.45 19.96 1.81
C HIS A 221 13.14 19.49 2.42
N VAL A 222 12.09 19.42 1.57
CA VAL A 222 10.76 19.00 2.01
C VAL A 222 10.53 17.53 1.67
N ILE A 223 10.06 16.77 2.66
CA ILE A 223 9.63 15.39 2.49
C ILE A 223 8.17 15.30 2.93
N TYR A 224 7.33 14.76 2.07
CA TYR A 224 5.89 14.60 2.29
C TYR A 224 5.57 13.17 2.68
N ARG A 225 4.69 12.98 3.66
CA ARG A 225 4.12 11.68 4.03
C ARG A 225 2.90 11.40 3.17
N ALA A 226 3.05 10.61 2.11
CA ALA A 226 2.00 10.40 1.11
C ALA A 226 1.11 9.20 1.41
N GLY A 227 1.68 8.06 1.74
CA GLY A 227 0.94 6.85 2.08
C GLY A 227 1.33 6.28 3.44
N THR A 228 0.90 5.07 3.75
CA THR A 228 1.27 4.39 5.00
C THR A 228 2.78 4.12 5.06
N THR A 229 3.38 3.79 3.92
CA THR A 229 4.78 3.39 3.81
C THR A 229 5.56 4.20 2.77
N VAL A 230 4.93 5.19 2.13
CA VAL A 230 5.50 5.96 1.02
C VAL A 230 5.64 7.42 1.39
N PHE A 231 6.82 7.97 1.11
CA PHE A 231 7.18 9.37 1.27
C PHE A 231 7.63 9.94 -0.06
N LEU A 232 7.41 11.24 -0.26
CA LEU A 232 7.70 11.91 -1.51
C LEU A 232 8.64 13.10 -1.28
N THR A 233 9.58 13.30 -2.19
CA THR A 233 10.42 14.50 -2.23
C THR A 233 10.75 14.84 -3.68
N GLU A 234 11.11 16.09 -3.94
CA GLU A 234 11.48 16.54 -5.31
C GLU A 234 12.79 15.91 -5.78
N ALA A 235 13.77 15.79 -4.88
CA ALA A 235 15.07 15.20 -5.17
C ALA A 235 15.76 14.80 -3.86
N VAL A 236 16.80 13.94 -3.94
CA VAL A 236 17.72 13.66 -2.85
C VAL A 236 19.14 13.95 -3.31
N LEU A 237 19.85 14.83 -2.60
CA LEU A 237 21.25 15.15 -2.92
C LEU A 237 22.19 14.01 -2.50
N PRO A 238 23.33 13.83 -3.18
CA PRO A 238 24.32 12.79 -2.87
C PRO A 238 24.79 12.81 -1.41
N SER A 239 24.82 14.00 -0.77
CA SER A 239 25.28 14.16 0.62
C SER A 239 24.39 13.50 1.67
N TYR A 240 23.18 13.08 1.32
CA TYR A 240 22.21 12.42 2.21
C TYR A 240 22.03 10.94 1.90
N ILE A 241 22.86 10.38 1.02
CA ILE A 241 22.75 9.02 0.51
C ILE A 241 23.86 8.15 1.07
N ASP A 242 23.44 7.00 1.62
CA ASP A 242 24.33 5.90 1.99
C ASP A 242 23.82 4.60 1.37
N VAL A 243 24.73 3.70 0.99
CA VAL A 243 24.37 2.40 0.43
C VAL A 243 24.30 1.37 1.54
N MET A 244 23.17 0.70 1.66
CA MET A 244 23.02 -0.41 2.59
C MET A 244 23.92 -1.59 2.17
N PRO A 245 24.65 -2.20 3.14
CA PRO A 245 25.43 -3.41 2.85
C PRO A 245 24.52 -4.53 2.33
N SER A 246 24.96 -5.25 1.31
CA SER A 246 24.20 -6.37 0.75
C SER A 246 24.07 -7.54 1.75
N ASP A 247 24.92 -7.61 2.75
CA ASP A 247 24.92 -8.59 3.85
C ASP A 247 24.14 -8.10 5.09
N ASP A 248 23.41 -6.99 4.99
CA ASP A 248 22.51 -6.55 6.05
C ASP A 248 21.52 -7.65 6.44
N PRO A 249 21.35 -7.95 7.73
CA PRO A 249 20.51 -9.05 8.20
C PRO A 249 19.06 -8.99 7.69
N VAL A 250 18.47 -7.79 7.59
CA VAL A 250 17.10 -7.61 7.12
C VAL A 250 17.01 -7.89 5.62
N ILE A 251 17.99 -7.44 4.85
CA ILE A 251 18.05 -7.71 3.40
C ILE A 251 18.19 -9.21 3.16
N GLN A 252 19.09 -9.88 3.88
CA GLN A 252 19.33 -11.32 3.74
C GLN A 252 18.09 -12.16 4.13
N GLU A 253 17.37 -11.77 5.19
CA GLU A 253 16.12 -12.43 5.59
C GLU A 253 15.09 -12.36 4.44
N ILE A 254 14.88 -11.17 3.87
CA ILE A 254 13.92 -10.96 2.77
C ILE A 254 14.30 -11.77 1.52
N VAL A 255 15.59 -11.77 1.16
CA VAL A 255 16.08 -12.53 0.01
C VAL A 255 15.86 -14.03 0.23
N SER A 256 16.14 -14.54 1.44
CA SER A 256 15.91 -15.95 1.79
C SER A 256 14.42 -16.33 1.69
N GLU A 257 13.52 -15.47 2.18
CA GLU A 257 12.07 -15.67 2.05
C GLU A 257 11.64 -15.78 0.57
N TRP A 258 12.16 -14.92 -0.31
CA TRP A 258 11.85 -14.96 -1.73
C TRP A 258 12.38 -16.22 -2.42
N GLU A 259 13.60 -16.67 -2.07
CA GLU A 259 14.18 -17.92 -2.60
C GLU A 259 13.34 -19.15 -2.18
N GLU A 260 12.85 -19.17 -0.94
CA GLU A 260 11.96 -20.24 -0.46
C GLU A 260 10.60 -20.23 -1.17
N GLU A 261 10.03 -19.04 -1.44
CA GLU A 261 8.79 -18.90 -2.19
C GLU A 261 8.92 -19.31 -3.66
N GLU A 262 10.07 -19.02 -4.28
CA GLU A 262 10.36 -19.42 -5.68
C GLU A 262 10.52 -20.93 -5.75
N ALA A 263 11.29 -21.53 -4.86
CA ALA A 263 11.49 -22.98 -4.80
C ALA A 263 10.16 -23.73 -4.59
N ALA A 264 9.28 -23.23 -3.72
CA ALA A 264 7.97 -23.82 -3.50
C ALA A 264 7.04 -23.75 -4.72
N LYS A 265 7.19 -22.72 -5.57
CA LYS A 265 6.40 -22.59 -6.82
C LYS A 265 6.91 -23.49 -7.96
N GLU A 266 8.18 -23.87 -7.94
CA GLU A 266 8.76 -24.80 -8.92
C GLU A 266 8.40 -26.28 -8.62
N GLU A 267 8.01 -26.57 -7.37
CA GLU A 267 7.59 -27.91 -6.94
C GLU A 267 6.08 -28.20 -7.14
N GLU A 268 5.24 -27.18 -7.44
CA GLU A 268 3.80 -27.29 -7.75
C GLU A 268 3.54 -27.48 -9.28
#